data_f6991029bc9ed24ea743c9b36ab0a731
#
_entry.id   f6991029bc9ed24ea743c9b36ab0a731
#
_cell.length_a   1.000
_cell.length_b   1.000
_cell.length_c   1.000
_cell.angle_alpha   90.00
_cell.angle_beta   90.00
_cell.angle_gamma   90.00
#
_symmetry.space_group_name_H-M   'P 1'
#
loop_
_entity.id
_entity.type
_entity.pdbx_description
1 polymer ?
#
loop_
_entity_poly.entity_id
_entity_poly.type
_entity_poly.pdbx_seq_one_letter_code
_entity_poly.pdbx_strand_id
1 'polypeptide(L)'
;MEPGWRAALGSWLASHKRYPEQARQRGDEGTVGVRFTVDATGRVTDVAITRSSGSALLDDAVRDMLAGQRVPPFPAGMAQAQMTVPANIRFQLER
;
A
#
# COMPACT_ATOMS: atom_id res chain seq x y z
N MET A 1 5.72 -16.14 11.85
CA MET A 1 4.65 -15.14 11.62
C MET A 1 4.81 -13.99 12.58
N GLU A 2 4.65 -12.78 12.08
CA GLU A 2 4.81 -11.59 12.90
C GLU A 2 3.56 -10.74 12.84
N PRO A 3 2.54 -11.03 13.66
CA PRO A 3 1.31 -10.27 13.64
C PRO A 3 1.54 -8.79 13.98
N GLY A 4 2.53 -8.48 14.84
CA GLY A 4 2.83 -7.10 15.17
C GLY A 4 3.32 -6.29 13.98
N TRP A 5 4.17 -6.88 13.16
CA TRP A 5 4.65 -6.19 11.94
C TRP A 5 3.53 -5.99 10.93
N ARG A 6 2.70 -7.01 10.74
CA ARG A 6 1.60 -6.89 9.80
C ARG A 6 0.59 -5.84 10.25
N ALA A 7 0.34 -5.76 11.55
CA ALA A 7 -0.53 -4.72 12.09
C ALA A 7 0.09 -3.34 11.91
N ALA A 8 1.39 -3.20 12.14
CA ALA A 8 2.09 -1.94 11.94
C ALA A 8 2.06 -1.53 10.47
N LEU A 9 2.23 -2.49 9.56
CA LEU A 9 2.16 -2.24 8.13
C LEU A 9 0.76 -1.78 7.73
N GLY A 10 -0.28 -2.42 8.25
CA GLY A 10 -1.65 -2.02 7.99
C GLY A 10 -1.94 -0.61 8.46
N SER A 11 -1.45 -0.24 9.64
CA SER A 11 -1.60 1.12 10.16
C SER A 11 -0.85 2.12 9.29
N TRP A 12 0.35 1.76 8.83
CA TRP A 12 1.14 2.63 7.96
C TRP A 12 0.37 2.89 6.65
N LEU A 13 -0.17 1.82 6.05
CA LEU A 13 -0.94 1.95 4.82
C LEU A 13 -2.16 2.85 5.01
N ALA A 14 -2.87 2.67 6.10
CA ALA A 14 -4.06 3.47 6.39
C ALA A 14 -3.71 4.95 6.60
N SER A 15 -2.61 5.22 7.30
CA SER A 15 -2.23 6.60 7.62
C SER A 15 -1.60 7.32 6.43
N HIS A 16 -1.08 6.59 5.45
CA HIS A 16 -0.45 7.18 4.27
C HIS A 16 -1.36 7.17 3.06
N LYS A 17 -2.54 6.58 3.17
CA LYS A 17 -3.50 6.57 2.08
C LYS A 17 -4.00 7.99 1.84
N ARG A 18 -3.85 8.46 0.61
CA ARG A 18 -4.25 9.81 0.26
C ARG A 18 -5.18 9.76 -0.94
N TYR A 19 -6.37 10.31 -0.77
CA TYR A 19 -7.36 10.36 -1.84
C TYR A 19 -6.97 11.48 -2.79
N PRO A 20 -6.68 11.19 -4.08
CA PRO A 20 -6.33 12.25 -5.02
C PRO A 20 -7.50 13.21 -5.18
N GLU A 21 -7.20 14.50 -5.16
CA GLU A 21 -8.24 15.53 -5.24
C GLU A 21 -9.06 15.40 -6.53
N GLN A 22 -8.38 15.14 -7.65
CA GLN A 22 -9.04 14.96 -8.93
C GLN A 22 -10.01 13.79 -8.92
N ALA A 23 -9.60 12.68 -8.30
CA ALA A 23 -10.47 11.51 -8.20
C ALA A 23 -11.67 11.81 -7.31
N ARG A 24 -11.46 12.55 -6.25
CA ARG A 24 -12.53 12.95 -5.35
C ARG A 24 -13.55 13.82 -6.07
N GLN A 25 -13.09 14.79 -6.85
CA GLN A 25 -13.97 15.68 -7.61
C GLN A 25 -14.78 14.93 -8.65
N ARG A 26 -14.20 13.88 -9.24
CA ARG A 26 -14.88 13.06 -10.24
C ARG A 26 -15.80 12.01 -9.62
N GLY A 27 -15.70 11.81 -8.30
CA GLY A 27 -16.46 10.78 -7.63
C GLY A 27 -15.90 9.38 -7.86
N ASP A 28 -14.61 9.27 -8.20
CA ASP A 28 -13.98 7.97 -8.43
C ASP A 28 -13.83 7.22 -7.12
N GLU A 29 -14.32 5.99 -7.08
CA GLU A 29 -14.21 5.09 -5.94
C GLU A 29 -13.79 3.73 -6.43
N GLY A 30 -13.24 2.90 -5.56
CA GLY A 30 -12.89 1.54 -5.90
C GLY A 30 -11.82 0.99 -5.01
N THR A 31 -11.43 -0.24 -5.27
CA THR A 31 -10.38 -0.92 -4.53
C THR A 31 -9.23 -1.24 -5.48
N VAL A 32 -8.02 -0.86 -5.06
CA VAL A 32 -6.79 -1.16 -5.80
C VAL A 32 -6.14 -2.37 -5.17
N GLY A 33 -5.96 -3.43 -5.96
CA GLY A 33 -5.15 -4.57 -5.54
C GLY A 33 -3.70 -4.28 -5.88
N VAL A 34 -2.81 -4.44 -4.91
CA VAL A 34 -1.40 -4.13 -5.08
C VAL A 34 -0.56 -5.24 -4.46
N ARG A 35 0.57 -5.50 -5.06
CA ARG A 35 1.59 -6.39 -4.50
C ARG A 35 2.87 -5.60 -4.43
N PHE A 36 3.51 -5.58 -3.28
CA PHE A 36 4.75 -4.85 -3.13
C PHE A 36 5.75 -5.69 -2.34
N THR A 37 7.03 -5.49 -2.66
CA THR A 37 8.12 -6.20 -2.00
C THR A 37 8.83 -5.24 -1.07
N VAL A 38 9.09 -5.70 0.15
CA VAL A 38 9.74 -4.93 1.21
C VAL A 38 10.99 -5.68 1.64
N ASP A 39 12.11 -4.97 1.78
CA ASP A 39 13.30 -5.57 2.34
C ASP A 39 13.29 -5.45 3.87
N ALA A 40 14.29 -6.05 4.51
CA ALA A 40 14.32 -6.13 5.98
C ALA A 40 14.41 -4.76 6.65
N THR A 41 14.88 -3.74 5.94
CA THR A 41 14.97 -2.38 6.49
C THR A 41 13.66 -1.61 6.36
N GLY A 42 12.66 -2.20 5.71
CA GLY A 42 11.37 -1.55 5.48
C GLY A 42 11.29 -0.79 4.17
N ARG A 43 12.30 -0.92 3.34
CA ARG A 43 12.32 -0.23 2.05
C ARG A 43 11.49 -0.99 1.03
N VAL A 44 10.57 -0.28 0.37
CA VAL A 44 9.76 -0.86 -0.69
C VAL A 44 10.60 -0.85 -1.97
N THR A 45 10.89 -2.06 -2.48
CA THR A 45 11.78 -2.23 -3.64
C THR A 45 11.04 -2.51 -4.93
N ASP A 46 9.78 -2.92 -4.84
CA ASP A 46 8.97 -3.23 -6.01
C ASP A 46 7.51 -3.03 -5.70
N VAL A 47 6.75 -2.53 -6.68
CA VAL A 47 5.31 -2.29 -6.55
C VAL A 47 4.65 -2.71 -7.85
N ALA A 48 3.61 -3.53 -7.76
CA ALA A 48 2.83 -3.94 -8.92
C ALA A 48 1.34 -3.84 -8.61
N ILE A 49 0.59 -3.21 -9.51
CA ILE A 49 -0.86 -3.17 -9.38
C ILE A 49 -1.39 -4.48 -9.94
N THR A 50 -2.03 -5.28 -9.08
CA THR A 50 -2.56 -6.59 -9.47
C THR A 50 -4.01 -6.51 -9.89
N ARG A 51 -4.73 -5.48 -9.43
CA ARG A 51 -6.12 -5.29 -9.77
C ARG A 51 -6.43 -3.80 -9.78
N SER A 52 -6.85 -3.29 -10.93
CA SER A 52 -7.20 -1.88 -11.04
C SER A 52 -8.52 -1.59 -10.34
N SER A 53 -8.59 -0.41 -9.74
CA SER A 53 -9.84 0.09 -9.17
C SER A 53 -10.83 0.51 -10.25
N GLY A 54 -10.37 0.61 -11.49
CA GLY A 54 -11.15 1.23 -12.56
C GLY A 54 -10.85 2.71 -12.74
N SER A 55 -10.01 3.26 -11.87
CA SER A 55 -9.59 4.66 -11.93
C SER A 55 -8.08 4.73 -11.96
N ALA A 56 -7.51 5.27 -13.04
CA ALA A 56 -6.07 5.45 -13.14
C ALA A 56 -5.55 6.36 -12.05
N LEU A 57 -6.34 7.34 -11.63
CA LEU A 57 -5.95 8.26 -10.57
C LEU A 57 -5.76 7.54 -9.24
N LEU A 58 -6.66 6.61 -8.91
CA LEU A 58 -6.55 5.83 -7.67
C LEU A 58 -5.42 4.83 -7.74
N ASP A 59 -5.26 4.16 -8.89
CA ASP A 59 -4.18 3.20 -9.07
C ASP A 59 -2.82 3.88 -8.95
N ASP A 60 -2.67 5.04 -9.56
CA ASP A 60 -1.42 5.81 -9.49
C ASP A 60 -1.15 6.30 -8.06
N ALA A 61 -2.20 6.69 -7.34
CA ALA A 61 -2.06 7.13 -5.96
C ALA A 61 -1.48 6.02 -5.07
N VAL A 62 -1.91 4.78 -5.28
CA VAL A 62 -1.38 3.64 -4.52
C VAL A 62 0.07 3.38 -4.91
N ARG A 63 0.38 3.43 -6.19
CA ARG A 63 1.75 3.23 -6.64
C ARG A 63 2.68 4.29 -6.05
N ASP A 64 2.25 5.55 -6.08
CA ASP A 64 3.04 6.66 -5.54
C ASP A 64 3.18 6.57 -4.01
N MET A 65 2.16 6.09 -3.34
CA MET A 65 2.18 5.91 -1.89
C MET A 65 3.26 4.92 -1.46
N LEU A 66 3.53 3.92 -2.28
CA LEU A 66 4.44 2.83 -1.92
C LEU A 66 5.81 2.95 -2.56
N ALA A 67 5.91 3.44 -3.80
CA ALA A 67 7.17 3.42 -4.53
C ALA A 67 8.25 4.22 -3.81
N GLY A 68 9.37 3.53 -3.50
CA GLY A 68 10.51 4.17 -2.86
C GLY A 68 10.30 4.59 -1.42
N GLN A 69 9.19 4.22 -0.82
CA GLN A 69 8.87 4.60 0.56
C GLN A 69 9.44 3.60 1.55
N ARG A 70 9.45 3.99 2.82
CA ARG A 70 9.83 3.11 3.92
C ARG A 70 8.61 2.82 4.76
N VAL A 71 8.31 1.53 4.89
CA VAL A 71 7.29 1.03 5.80
C VAL A 71 8.01 0.56 7.07
N PRO A 72 7.28 0.15 8.13
CA PRO A 72 7.94 -0.36 9.32
C PRO A 72 8.91 -1.48 8.98
N PRO A 73 10.15 -1.46 9.51
CA PRO A 73 11.13 -2.51 9.23
C PRO A 73 10.72 -3.82 9.87
N PHE A 74 11.30 -4.91 9.37
CA PHE A 74 11.06 -6.23 9.96
C PHE A 74 11.55 -6.23 11.40
N PRO A 75 10.81 -6.84 12.33
CA PRO A 75 11.29 -6.97 13.69
C PRO A 75 12.46 -7.94 13.77
N ALA A 76 13.24 -7.82 14.83
CA ALA A 76 14.30 -8.76 15.11
C ALA A 76 13.69 -10.17 15.20
N GLY A 77 14.33 -11.13 14.59
CA GLY A 77 13.84 -12.50 14.57
C GLY A 77 13.15 -12.90 13.28
N MET A 78 12.77 -11.95 12.43
CA MET A 78 12.32 -12.32 11.09
C MET A 78 13.53 -12.65 10.24
N ALA A 79 13.54 -13.85 9.68
CA ALA A 79 14.68 -14.36 8.95
C ALA A 79 14.73 -13.95 7.49
N GLN A 80 13.63 -13.44 6.97
CA GLN A 80 13.55 -13.10 5.55
C GLN A 80 14.34 -11.85 5.22
N ALA A 81 15.07 -11.89 4.10
CA ALA A 81 15.75 -10.71 3.58
C ALA A 81 14.75 -9.76 2.93
N GLN A 82 13.64 -10.30 2.43
CA GLN A 82 12.59 -9.52 1.80
C GLN A 82 11.28 -10.29 1.88
N MET A 83 10.18 -9.59 1.68
CA MET A 83 8.87 -10.21 1.68
C MET A 83 7.98 -9.50 0.68
N THR A 84 7.21 -10.26 -0.09
CA THR A 84 6.21 -9.72 -1.00
C THR A 84 4.85 -9.79 -0.33
N VAL A 85 4.18 -8.64 -0.27
CA VAL A 85 2.93 -8.49 0.47
C VAL A 85 1.82 -8.09 -0.49
N PRO A 86 0.72 -8.86 -0.54
CA PRO A 86 -0.46 -8.42 -1.25
C PRO A 86 -1.31 -7.54 -0.33
N ALA A 87 -1.95 -6.53 -0.91
CA ALA A 87 -2.83 -5.64 -0.15
C ALA A 87 -3.94 -5.12 -1.04
N ASN A 88 -5.06 -4.78 -0.43
CA ASN A 88 -6.17 -4.13 -1.11
C ASN A 88 -6.38 -2.78 -0.46
N ILE A 89 -6.29 -1.72 -1.25
CA ILE A 89 -6.45 -0.35 -0.77
C ILE A 89 -7.79 0.16 -1.26
N ARG A 90 -8.70 0.39 -0.33
CA ARG A 90 -10.06 0.80 -0.66
C ARG A 90 -10.19 2.31 -0.60
N PHE A 91 -10.75 2.88 -1.67
CA PHE A 91 -11.06 4.29 -1.74
C PHE A 91 -12.58 4.44 -1.79
N GLN A 92 -13.12 5.10 -0.80
CA GLN A 92 -14.56 5.29 -0.69
C GLN A 92 -14.84 6.70 -0.20
N LEU A 93 -15.73 7.40 -0.87
CA LEU A 93 -16.11 8.75 -0.47
C LEU A 93 -17.21 8.68 0.57
N GLU A 94 -17.15 9.56 1.56
CA GLU A 94 -18.22 9.71 2.51
C GLU A 94 -19.34 10.53 1.89
N ARG A 95 -20.60 10.11 2.15
CA ARG A 95 -21.76 10.80 1.59
C ARG A 95 -22.78 11.11 2.67
#